data_8f7bda8b820e9fcf9dd02299461b17fa
#
_entry.id   8f7bda8b820e9fcf9dd02299461b17fa
#
_cell.length_a   1.000
_cell.length_b   1.000
_cell.length_c   1.000
_cell.angle_alpha   90.00
_cell.angle_beta   90.00
_cell.angle_gamma   90.00
#
_symmetry.space_group_name_H-M   'P 1'
#
loop_
_entity.id
_entity.type
_entity.pdbx_description
1 polymer ?
#
loop_
_entity_poly.entity_id
_entity_poly.type
_entity_poly.pdbx_seq_one_letter_code
_entity_poly.pdbx_strand_id
1 'polypeptide(L)'
;QAYPQIEIDPIELQADRVSYTVATLTELKKRYDSIVFVLGVDSFNSLPQWHEWQKIFELCHLLVLSRPGAILSDATLAAVQGGEREATTAEQMLSSSQGRFVYCENFEFDMASSQIRNKLVRGEDVTAELDAAVIDYINENNLYQN
;
A
#
# COMPACT_ATOMS: atom_id res chain seq x y z
N GLN A 1 -9.27 -13.86 15.80
CA GLN A 1 -8.79 -12.83 14.87
C GLN A 1 -8.21 -11.70 15.72
N ALA A 2 -6.90 -11.44 15.60
CA ALA A 2 -6.20 -10.46 16.46
C ALA A 2 -6.62 -9.01 16.13
N TYR A 3 -7.08 -8.76 14.91
CA TYR A 3 -7.47 -7.43 14.41
C TYR A 3 -8.83 -7.51 13.72
N PRO A 4 -9.95 -7.40 14.47
CA PRO A 4 -11.30 -7.59 13.93
C PRO A 4 -11.72 -6.55 12.88
N GLN A 5 -11.04 -5.39 12.82
CA GLN A 5 -11.25 -4.35 11.83
C GLN A 5 -10.51 -4.59 10.50
N ILE A 6 -9.68 -5.64 10.42
CA ILE A 6 -8.94 -6.01 9.20
C ILE A 6 -9.62 -7.20 8.56
N GLU A 7 -9.99 -7.05 7.30
CA GLU A 7 -10.55 -8.13 6.47
C GLU A 7 -9.58 -8.47 5.33
N ILE A 8 -9.54 -9.74 4.96
CA ILE A 8 -8.79 -10.23 3.80
C ILE A 8 -9.77 -10.34 2.65
N ASP A 9 -9.55 -9.58 1.58
CA ASP A 9 -10.31 -9.71 0.33
C ASP A 9 -9.51 -10.55 -0.68
N PRO A 10 -10.00 -11.74 -1.06
CA PRO A 10 -9.28 -12.62 -1.99
C PRO A 10 -9.48 -12.25 -3.46
N ILE A 11 -9.99 -11.08 -3.79
CA ILE A 11 -10.36 -10.66 -5.15
C ILE A 11 -9.23 -10.86 -6.17
N GLU A 12 -7.99 -10.61 -5.79
CA GLU A 12 -6.84 -10.78 -6.68
C GLU A 12 -6.42 -12.24 -6.84
N LEU A 13 -6.63 -13.07 -5.82
CA LEU A 13 -6.33 -14.50 -5.86
C LEU A 13 -7.33 -15.29 -6.73
N GLN A 14 -8.54 -14.77 -6.86
CA GLN A 14 -9.62 -15.41 -7.64
C GLN A 14 -9.60 -14.99 -9.12
N ALA A 15 -8.82 -13.98 -9.46
CA ALA A 15 -8.72 -13.49 -10.83
C ALA A 15 -7.69 -14.32 -11.62
N ASP A 16 -8.14 -15.06 -12.64
CA ASP A 16 -7.25 -15.75 -13.59
C ASP A 16 -6.65 -14.79 -14.62
N ARG A 17 -6.03 -13.71 -14.11
CA ARG A 17 -5.43 -12.64 -14.90
C ARG A 17 -4.35 -11.90 -14.12
N VAL A 18 -3.52 -11.13 -14.81
CA VAL A 18 -2.61 -10.18 -14.17
C VAL A 18 -3.40 -9.18 -13.33
N SER A 19 -3.07 -9.09 -12.04
CA SER A 19 -3.71 -8.16 -11.11
C SER A 19 -3.12 -6.76 -11.28
N TYR A 20 -3.87 -5.89 -11.96
CA TYR A 20 -3.57 -4.47 -11.99
C TYR A 20 -4.37 -3.75 -10.90
N THR A 21 -3.74 -2.84 -10.17
CA THR A 21 -4.40 -2.05 -9.11
C THR A 21 -5.69 -1.38 -9.57
N VAL A 22 -5.71 -0.84 -10.79
CA VAL A 22 -6.90 -0.23 -11.37
C VAL A 22 -8.07 -1.21 -11.50
N ALA A 23 -7.80 -2.46 -11.84
CA ALA A 23 -8.83 -3.49 -11.97
C ALA A 23 -9.42 -3.86 -10.60
N THR A 24 -8.56 -4.03 -9.59
CA THR A 24 -8.97 -4.29 -8.20
C THR A 24 -9.80 -3.14 -7.65
N LEU A 25 -9.35 -1.90 -7.81
CA LEU A 25 -10.09 -0.72 -7.37
C LEU A 25 -11.44 -0.56 -8.09
N THR A 26 -11.52 -0.91 -9.37
CA THR A 26 -12.78 -0.90 -10.14
C THR A 26 -13.80 -1.86 -9.55
N GLU A 27 -13.38 -3.05 -9.16
CA GLU A 27 -14.27 -4.03 -8.50
C GLU A 27 -14.66 -3.59 -7.08
N LEU A 28 -13.72 -3.06 -6.31
CA LEU A 28 -13.99 -2.54 -4.97
C LEU A 28 -14.95 -1.34 -5.00
N LYS A 29 -14.85 -0.47 -6.02
CA LYS A 29 -15.73 0.69 -6.19
C LYS A 29 -17.21 0.32 -6.38
N LYS A 30 -17.50 -0.89 -6.83
CA LYS A 30 -18.88 -1.39 -6.91
C LYS A 30 -19.51 -1.67 -5.54
N ARG A 31 -18.67 -1.82 -4.50
CA ARG A 31 -19.07 -2.17 -3.13
C ARG A 31 -18.92 -1.02 -2.15
N TYR A 32 -18.02 -0.07 -2.45
CA TYR A 32 -17.65 1.02 -1.55
C TYR A 32 -17.72 2.38 -2.26
N ASP A 33 -18.43 3.33 -1.68
CA ASP A 33 -18.58 4.70 -2.22
C ASP A 33 -17.29 5.50 -2.12
N SER A 34 -16.48 5.27 -1.09
CA SER A 34 -15.19 5.93 -0.87
C SER A 34 -14.14 4.87 -0.52
N ILE A 35 -12.98 4.98 -1.17
CA ILE A 35 -11.84 4.08 -0.98
C ILE A 35 -10.62 4.94 -0.71
N VAL A 36 -9.82 4.57 0.28
CA VAL A 36 -8.48 5.09 0.50
C VAL A 36 -7.48 3.97 0.26
N PHE A 37 -6.70 4.09 -0.80
CA PHE A 37 -5.64 3.14 -1.12
C PHE A 37 -4.33 3.56 -0.46
N VAL A 38 -3.79 2.71 0.42
CA VAL A 38 -2.56 2.97 1.17
C VAL A 38 -1.37 2.40 0.42
N LEU A 39 -0.33 3.22 0.22
CA LEU A 39 0.90 2.80 -0.46
C LEU A 39 2.13 3.54 0.08
N GLY A 40 3.29 2.93 -0.07
CA GLY A 40 4.56 3.58 0.28
C GLY A 40 4.99 4.60 -0.76
N VAL A 41 5.84 5.56 -0.36
CA VAL A 41 6.36 6.62 -1.22
C VAL A 41 7.06 6.11 -2.49
N ASP A 42 7.76 4.97 -2.44
CA ASP A 42 8.40 4.40 -3.65
C ASP A 42 7.36 3.92 -4.67
N SER A 43 6.29 3.31 -4.18
CA SER A 43 5.17 2.90 -5.03
C SER A 43 4.46 4.11 -5.63
N PHE A 44 4.28 5.18 -4.86
CA PHE A 44 3.75 6.44 -5.36
C PHE A 44 4.67 7.07 -6.41
N ASN A 45 5.98 7.09 -6.18
CA ASN A 45 6.96 7.62 -7.14
C ASN A 45 6.97 6.83 -8.47
N SER A 46 6.60 5.56 -8.44
CA SER A 46 6.45 4.73 -9.64
C SER A 46 5.03 4.75 -10.25
N LEU A 47 4.07 5.38 -9.59
CA LEU A 47 2.66 5.39 -10.01
C LEU A 47 2.45 5.79 -11.48
N PRO A 48 3.16 6.80 -12.05
CA PRO A 48 2.99 7.14 -13.47
C PRO A 48 3.38 6.03 -14.46
N GLN A 49 4.03 4.95 -13.99
CA GLN A 49 4.40 3.79 -14.80
C GLN A 49 3.35 2.65 -14.69
N TRP A 50 2.36 2.79 -13.80
CA TRP A 50 1.36 1.75 -13.59
C TRP A 50 0.32 1.76 -14.71
N HIS A 51 -0.23 0.59 -14.97
CA HIS A 51 -1.28 0.42 -15.96
C HIS A 51 -2.50 1.29 -15.64
N GLU A 52 -2.89 2.17 -16.58
CA GLU A 52 -4.02 3.09 -16.44
C GLU A 52 -4.03 3.90 -15.12
N TRP A 53 -2.87 4.34 -14.67
CA TRP A 53 -2.69 4.98 -13.37
C TRP A 53 -3.59 6.21 -13.14
N GLN A 54 -3.93 6.95 -14.18
CA GLN A 54 -4.82 8.12 -14.08
C GLN A 54 -6.19 7.74 -13.52
N LYS A 55 -6.71 6.55 -13.91
CA LYS A 55 -7.98 6.04 -13.42
C LYS A 55 -7.97 5.72 -11.91
N ILE A 56 -6.81 5.50 -11.32
CA ILE A 56 -6.72 5.27 -9.88
C ILE A 56 -7.27 6.46 -9.11
N PHE A 57 -6.96 7.69 -9.54
CA PHE A 57 -7.52 8.89 -8.91
C PHE A 57 -9.03 9.10 -9.19
N GLU A 58 -9.56 8.46 -10.22
CA GLU A 58 -11.00 8.45 -10.48
C GLU A 58 -11.76 7.43 -9.62
N LEU A 59 -11.05 6.54 -8.94
CA LEU A 59 -11.61 5.44 -8.16
C LEU A 59 -11.43 5.60 -6.66
N CYS A 60 -10.33 6.23 -6.22
CA CYS A 60 -9.97 6.30 -4.82
C CYS A 60 -9.19 7.55 -4.44
N HIS A 61 -8.98 7.74 -3.14
CA HIS A 61 -7.94 8.58 -2.58
C HIS A 61 -6.67 7.75 -2.35
N LEU A 62 -5.51 8.41 -2.23
CA LEU A 62 -4.26 7.76 -1.88
C LEU A 62 -3.76 8.27 -0.51
N LEU A 63 -3.37 7.35 0.36
CA LEU A 63 -2.61 7.64 1.56
C LEU A 63 -1.18 7.17 1.33
N VAL A 64 -0.27 8.13 1.16
CA VAL A 64 1.13 7.87 0.86
C VAL A 64 1.94 7.92 2.15
N LEU A 65 2.53 6.79 2.51
CA LEU A 65 3.35 6.66 3.70
C LEU A 65 4.81 6.88 3.34
N SER A 66 5.47 7.82 4.04
CA SER A 66 6.91 7.99 3.93
C SER A 66 7.65 6.84 4.61
N ARG A 67 8.94 6.77 4.37
CA ARG A 67 9.89 5.99 5.16
C ARG A 67 11.20 6.76 5.25
N PRO A 68 12.08 6.47 6.24
CA PRO A 68 13.33 7.17 6.40
C PRO A 68 14.15 7.21 5.11
N GLY A 69 14.57 8.41 4.71
CA GLY A 69 15.40 8.61 3.51
C GLY A 69 14.69 8.60 2.15
N ALA A 70 13.38 8.37 2.11
CA ALA A 70 12.61 8.44 0.88
C ALA A 70 11.79 9.74 0.81
N ILE A 71 11.78 10.37 -0.35
CA ILE A 71 11.08 11.63 -0.61
C ILE A 71 10.14 11.50 -1.81
N LEU A 72 9.13 12.35 -1.85
CA LEU A 72 8.28 12.49 -3.04
C LEU A 72 9.12 13.04 -4.21
N SER A 73 8.96 12.41 -5.37
CA SER A 73 9.61 12.85 -6.60
C SER A 73 8.88 14.04 -7.22
N ASP A 74 9.60 15.14 -7.52
CA ASP A 74 9.04 16.30 -8.22
C ASP A 74 8.42 15.91 -9.57
N ALA A 75 9.04 14.97 -10.28
CA ALA A 75 8.53 14.46 -11.55
C ALA A 75 7.19 13.74 -11.37
N THR A 76 7.04 12.96 -10.29
CA THR A 76 5.77 12.30 -9.98
C THR A 76 4.72 13.31 -9.55
N LEU A 77 5.06 14.27 -8.69
CA LEU A 77 4.15 15.34 -8.28
C LEU A 77 3.63 16.13 -9.48
N ALA A 78 4.50 16.46 -10.43
CA ALA A 78 4.09 17.12 -11.67
C ALA A 78 3.15 16.23 -12.50
N ALA A 79 3.46 14.94 -12.66
CA ALA A 79 2.65 14.01 -13.43
C ALA A 79 1.24 13.81 -12.84
N VAL A 80 1.14 13.70 -11.51
CA VAL A 80 -0.14 13.48 -10.81
C VAL A 80 -0.89 14.77 -10.50
N GLN A 81 -0.42 15.93 -10.95
CA GLN A 81 -1.00 17.25 -10.63
C GLN A 81 -1.04 17.48 -9.10
N GLY A 82 0.09 17.24 -8.42
CA GLY A 82 0.20 17.25 -6.97
C GLY A 82 -0.37 18.49 -6.31
N GLY A 83 -0.07 19.69 -6.85
CA GLY A 83 -0.59 20.95 -6.33
C GLY A 83 -2.12 21.08 -6.26
N GLU A 84 -2.86 20.33 -7.06
CA GLU A 84 -4.33 20.30 -7.06
C GLU A 84 -4.91 19.16 -6.24
N ARG A 85 -4.20 18.01 -6.18
CA ARG A 85 -4.68 16.75 -5.59
C ARG A 85 -4.21 16.54 -4.17
N GLU A 86 -3.12 17.18 -3.75
CA GLU A 86 -2.60 17.04 -2.40
C GLU A 86 -3.55 17.64 -1.37
N ALA A 87 -3.84 16.88 -0.34
CA ALA A 87 -4.58 17.30 0.82
C ALA A 87 -3.65 17.26 2.04
N THR A 88 -3.72 18.26 2.90
CA THR A 88 -2.89 18.36 4.10
C THR A 88 -3.49 17.64 5.30
N THR A 89 -4.80 17.32 5.24
CA THR A 89 -5.51 16.61 6.31
C THR A 89 -6.43 15.54 5.75
N ALA A 90 -6.81 14.57 6.60
CA ALA A 90 -7.78 13.56 6.26
C ALA A 90 -9.16 14.16 5.93
N GLU A 91 -9.58 15.20 6.67
CA GLU A 91 -10.86 15.89 6.43
C GLU A 91 -10.87 16.54 5.04
N GLN A 92 -9.78 17.19 4.66
CA GLN A 92 -9.65 17.78 3.33
C GLN A 92 -9.66 16.70 2.24
N MET A 93 -8.99 15.57 2.44
CA MET A 93 -9.01 14.45 1.51
C MET A 93 -10.43 13.92 1.35
N LEU A 94 -11.11 13.65 2.46
CA LEU A 94 -12.46 13.05 2.49
C LEU A 94 -13.59 14.05 2.17
N SER A 95 -13.27 15.32 1.90
CA SER A 95 -14.27 16.30 1.41
C SER A 95 -14.80 15.99 0.01
N SER A 96 -14.16 15.09 -0.72
CA SER A 96 -14.60 14.50 -1.98
C SER A 96 -14.63 12.98 -1.86
N SER A 97 -15.21 12.28 -2.83
CA SER A 97 -15.30 10.81 -2.82
C SER A 97 -14.04 10.12 -3.32
N GLN A 98 -13.13 10.85 -4.01
CA GLN A 98 -11.93 10.33 -4.64
C GLN A 98 -11.04 11.45 -5.16
N GLY A 99 -9.86 11.10 -5.68
CA GLY A 99 -9.03 11.98 -6.51
C GLY A 99 -8.00 12.81 -5.77
N ARG A 100 -7.87 12.64 -4.46
CA ARG A 100 -6.88 13.34 -3.64
C ARG A 100 -5.86 12.38 -3.07
N PHE A 101 -4.74 12.91 -2.59
CA PHE A 101 -3.80 12.15 -1.78
C PHE A 101 -3.35 12.96 -0.56
N VAL A 102 -2.95 12.24 0.50
CA VAL A 102 -2.27 12.78 1.68
C VAL A 102 -0.91 12.11 1.76
N TYR A 103 0.13 12.90 2.00
CA TYR A 103 1.47 12.42 2.28
C TYR A 103 1.75 12.47 3.79
N CYS A 104 2.00 11.31 4.38
CA CYS A 104 2.37 11.16 5.79
C CYS A 104 3.90 11.12 5.93
N GLU A 105 4.52 12.24 6.31
CA GLU A 105 5.97 12.39 6.42
C GLU A 105 6.57 11.65 7.63
N ASN A 106 5.81 11.50 8.71
CA ASN A 106 6.30 11.02 9.99
C ASN A 106 5.96 9.54 10.25
N PHE A 107 5.93 8.73 9.20
CA PHE A 107 5.73 7.30 9.37
C PHE A 107 7.10 6.63 9.62
N GLU A 108 7.52 6.61 10.90
CA GLU A 108 8.83 6.10 11.33
C GLU A 108 8.86 4.56 11.40
N PHE A 109 8.51 3.89 10.34
CA PHE A 109 8.60 2.43 10.31
C PHE A 109 9.63 2.00 9.26
N ASP A 110 10.89 1.85 9.71
CA ASP A 110 11.99 1.36 8.87
C ASP A 110 11.95 -0.17 8.81
N MET A 111 10.93 -0.71 8.17
CA MET A 111 10.80 -2.15 7.98
C MET A 111 10.49 -2.48 6.51
N ALA A 112 11.38 -3.22 5.89
CA ALA A 112 11.16 -3.75 4.55
C ALA A 112 10.97 -5.27 4.59
N SER A 113 9.98 -5.79 3.87
CA SER A 113 9.73 -7.24 3.75
C SER A 113 10.97 -8.02 3.29
N SER A 114 11.83 -7.41 2.47
CA SER A 114 13.10 -8.00 2.03
C SER A 114 14.07 -8.21 3.19
N GLN A 115 14.14 -7.28 4.14
CA GLN A 115 14.99 -7.39 5.33
C GLN A 115 14.51 -8.54 6.22
N ILE A 116 13.19 -8.63 6.46
CA ILE A 116 12.60 -9.71 7.26
C ILE A 116 12.87 -11.07 6.60
N ARG A 117 12.62 -11.19 5.27
CA ARG A 117 12.91 -12.44 4.56
C ARG A 117 14.39 -12.83 4.63
N ASN A 118 15.31 -11.87 4.53
CA ASN A 118 16.73 -12.14 4.66
C ASN A 118 17.11 -12.59 6.08
N LYS A 119 16.50 -12.04 7.13
CA LYS A 119 16.66 -12.51 8.51
C LYS A 119 16.18 -13.96 8.66
N LEU A 120 14.99 -14.27 8.14
CA LEU A 120 14.43 -15.64 8.18
C LEU A 120 15.36 -16.64 7.49
N VAL A 121 15.87 -16.33 6.29
CA VAL A 121 16.82 -17.19 5.56
C VAL A 121 18.09 -17.44 6.36
N ARG A 122 18.53 -16.48 7.20
CA ARG A 122 19.73 -16.61 8.04
C ARG A 122 19.43 -17.23 9.41
N GLY A 123 18.17 -17.54 9.72
CA GLY A 123 17.76 -18.03 11.04
C GLY A 123 17.88 -16.98 12.15
N GLU A 124 17.85 -15.70 11.79
CA GLU A 124 17.89 -14.60 12.75
C GLU A 124 16.50 -14.39 13.39
N ASP A 125 16.47 -13.84 14.61
CA ASP A 125 15.24 -13.52 15.33
C ASP A 125 14.45 -12.42 14.63
N VAL A 126 13.15 -12.64 14.43
CA VAL A 126 12.19 -11.72 13.79
C VAL A 126 10.96 -11.45 14.69
N THR A 127 11.05 -11.78 15.97
CA THR A 127 9.92 -11.59 16.92
C THR A 127 9.59 -10.13 17.19
N ALA A 128 10.50 -9.21 16.90
CA ALA A 128 10.27 -7.78 16.98
C ALA A 128 9.50 -7.23 15.76
N GLU A 129 9.55 -7.95 14.62
CA GLU A 129 8.99 -7.50 13.34
C GLU A 129 7.70 -8.24 12.97
N LEU A 130 7.52 -9.47 13.46
CA LEU A 130 6.39 -10.31 13.08
C LEU A 130 5.61 -10.81 14.29
N ASP A 131 4.30 -10.87 14.14
CA ASP A 131 3.42 -11.54 15.10
C ASP A 131 3.77 -13.04 15.21
N ALA A 132 3.65 -13.60 16.41
CA ALA A 132 3.97 -15.00 16.68
C ALA A 132 3.20 -15.96 15.75
N ALA A 133 1.92 -15.68 15.48
CA ALA A 133 1.10 -16.51 14.59
C ALA A 133 1.62 -16.51 13.14
N VAL A 134 2.24 -15.41 12.69
CA VAL A 134 2.86 -15.33 11.37
C VAL A 134 4.16 -16.14 11.34
N ILE A 135 4.96 -16.08 12.42
CA ILE A 135 6.19 -16.87 12.55
C ILE A 135 5.86 -18.38 12.56
N ASP A 136 4.85 -18.78 13.32
CA ASP A 136 4.39 -20.17 13.36
C ASP A 136 3.97 -20.64 11.97
N TYR A 137 3.17 -19.86 11.26
CA TYR A 137 2.74 -20.17 9.89
C TYR A 137 3.92 -20.32 8.92
N ILE A 138 4.92 -19.44 9.01
CA ILE A 138 6.16 -19.52 8.20
C ILE A 138 6.90 -20.82 8.46
N ASN A 139 7.03 -21.20 9.74
CA ASN A 139 7.74 -22.42 10.15
C ASN A 139 6.98 -23.69 9.74
N GLU A 140 5.68 -23.75 9.98
CA GLU A 140 4.82 -24.89 9.61
C GLU A 140 4.80 -25.16 8.10
N ASN A 141 4.88 -24.11 7.29
CA ASN A 141 4.84 -24.20 5.82
C ASN A 141 6.24 -24.16 5.18
N ASN A 142 7.32 -24.17 5.99
CA ASN A 142 8.71 -24.12 5.51
C ASN A 142 8.96 -22.95 4.53
N LEU A 143 8.37 -21.78 4.77
CA LEU A 143 8.53 -20.63 3.91
C LEU A 143 9.87 -19.95 4.19
N TYR A 144 10.51 -19.41 3.13
CA TYR A 144 11.79 -18.69 3.21
C TYR A 144 12.94 -19.51 3.80
N GLN A 145 12.87 -20.84 3.75
CA GLN A 145 13.97 -21.74 4.07
C GLN A 145 14.74 -22.11 2.79
N ASN A 146 16.08 -22.14 2.85
CA ASN A 146 16.93 -22.59 1.74
C ASN A 146 16.98 -24.11 1.67
#